data_b2b13fdcb5379826cc5b0dced397e3ee
#
_entry.id   b2b13fdcb5379826cc5b0dced397e3ee
#
_cell.length_a   1.000
_cell.length_b   1.000
_cell.length_c   1.000
_cell.angle_alpha   90.00
_cell.angle_beta   90.00
_cell.angle_gamma   90.00
#
_symmetry.space_group_name_H-M   'P 1'
#
loop_
_entity.id
_entity.type
_entity.pdbx_description
1 polymer ?
#
loop_
_entity_poly.entity_id
_entity_poly.type
_entity_poly.pdbx_seq_one_letter_code
_entity_poly.pdbx_strand_id
1 'polypeptide(L)' 'MSRPPQTLSDVLASLPQEERIILTMHYLRSMSSVEIASILGVPVRSVEVIIKQGKARLSALLGL' A
#
# COMPACT_ATOMS: atom_id res chain seq x y z
N MET A 1 7.04 -27.81 -2.63
CA MET A 1 5.67 -27.43 -3.03
C MET A 1 5.67 -25.98 -3.47
N SER A 2 5.24 -25.74 -4.68
CA SER A 2 5.23 -24.37 -5.18
C SER A 2 4.02 -23.59 -4.64
N ARG A 3 4.26 -22.35 -4.27
CA ARG A 3 3.18 -21.47 -3.85
C ARG A 3 2.61 -20.77 -5.09
N PRO A 4 1.33 -20.52 -5.12
CA PRO A 4 0.79 -19.67 -6.19
C PRO A 4 1.41 -18.29 -6.13
N PRO A 5 1.46 -17.55 -7.24
CA PRO A 5 1.94 -16.17 -7.22
C PRO A 5 1.17 -15.35 -6.18
N GLN A 6 1.87 -14.48 -5.48
CA GLN A 6 1.23 -13.62 -4.50
C GLN A 6 0.32 -12.62 -5.18
N THR A 7 -0.87 -12.45 -4.63
CA THR A 7 -1.80 -11.43 -5.09
C THR A 7 -1.47 -10.11 -4.39
N LEU A 8 -2.02 -9.02 -4.91
CA LEU A 8 -1.90 -7.72 -4.28
C LEU A 8 -2.39 -7.78 -2.82
N SER A 9 -3.52 -8.44 -2.57
CA SER A 9 -4.06 -8.58 -1.22
C SER A 9 -3.09 -9.33 -0.30
N ASP A 10 -2.47 -10.39 -0.80
CA ASP A 10 -1.51 -11.17 0.00
C ASP A 10 -0.30 -10.32 0.39
N VAL A 11 0.23 -9.55 -0.57
CA VAL A 11 1.38 -8.70 -0.32
C VAL A 11 1.03 -7.60 0.68
N LEU A 12 -0.14 -6.97 0.52
CA LEU A 12 -0.59 -5.93 1.43
C LEU A 12 -0.77 -6.47 2.85
N ALA A 13 -1.27 -7.69 2.99
CA ALA A 13 -1.48 -8.30 4.30
C ALA A 13 -0.15 -8.58 5.02
N SER A 14 0.94 -8.73 4.29
CA SER A 14 2.25 -9.01 4.88
C SER A 14 3.00 -7.75 5.31
N LEU A 15 2.51 -6.56 4.97
CA LEU A 15 3.17 -5.31 5.29
C LEU A 15 2.91 -4.88 6.73
N PRO A 16 3.78 -4.00 7.30
CA PRO A 16 3.49 -3.39 8.59
C PRO A 16 2.12 -2.71 8.56
N GLN A 17 1.47 -2.67 9.72
CA GLN A 17 0.10 -2.19 9.82
C GLN A 17 -0.12 -0.82 9.18
N GLU A 18 0.79 0.13 9.43
CA GLU A 18 0.64 1.48 8.90
C GLU A 18 0.68 1.50 7.37
N GLU A 19 1.66 0.83 6.78
CA GLU A 19 1.76 0.74 5.32
C GLU A 19 0.56 0.00 4.74
N ARG A 20 0.15 -1.09 5.38
CA ARG A 20 -0.99 -1.89 4.92
C ARG A 20 -2.26 -1.07 4.85
N ILE A 21 -2.55 -0.27 5.88
CA ILE A 21 -3.74 0.57 5.92
C ILE A 21 -3.73 1.56 4.77
N ILE A 22 -2.64 2.29 4.61
CA ILE A 22 -2.53 3.34 3.59
C ILE A 22 -2.57 2.75 2.18
N LEU A 23 -1.82 1.68 1.95
CA LEU A 23 -1.76 1.08 0.62
C LEU A 23 -3.08 0.37 0.25
N THR A 24 -3.77 -0.19 1.23
CA THR A 24 -5.09 -0.77 1.00
C THR A 24 -6.07 0.31 0.57
N MET A 25 -6.08 1.44 1.25
CA MET A 25 -6.96 2.55 0.89
C MET A 25 -6.65 3.08 -0.51
N HIS A 26 -5.37 3.18 -0.84
CA HIS A 26 -4.95 3.72 -2.13
C HIS A 26 -5.24 2.75 -3.29
N TYR A 27 -4.82 1.49 -3.16
CA TYR A 27 -4.89 0.53 -4.26
C TYR A 27 -6.23 -0.19 -4.36
N LEU A 28 -6.82 -0.57 -3.24
CA LEU A 28 -8.06 -1.34 -3.27
C LEU A 28 -9.30 -0.46 -3.21
N ARG A 29 -9.19 0.75 -2.66
CA ARG A 29 -10.33 1.67 -2.58
C ARG A 29 -10.17 2.89 -3.48
N SER A 30 -9.11 2.95 -4.25
CA SER A 30 -8.85 4.03 -5.21
C SER A 30 -8.91 5.42 -4.57
N MET A 31 -8.43 5.53 -3.34
CA MET A 31 -8.41 6.80 -2.63
C MET A 31 -7.13 7.58 -2.93
N SER A 32 -7.25 8.89 -3.01
CA SER A 32 -6.09 9.77 -3.20
C SER A 32 -5.32 9.91 -1.88
N SER A 33 -4.05 10.35 -1.98
CA SER A 33 -3.26 10.62 -0.79
C SER A 33 -3.89 11.70 0.09
N VAL A 34 -4.54 12.69 -0.51
CA VAL A 34 -5.22 13.75 0.24
C VAL A 34 -6.39 13.18 1.03
N GLU A 35 -7.20 12.33 0.41
CA GLU A 35 -8.31 11.69 1.10
C GLU A 35 -7.85 10.81 2.25
N ILE A 36 -6.82 10.01 2.02
CA ILE A 36 -6.26 9.13 3.03
C ILE A 36 -5.73 9.93 4.20
N ALA A 37 -4.95 10.99 3.90
CA ALA A 37 -4.39 11.85 4.93
C ALA A 37 -5.48 12.49 5.79
N SER A 38 -6.57 12.92 5.17
CA SER A 38 -7.70 13.52 5.86
C SER A 38 -8.36 12.53 6.81
N ILE A 39 -8.58 11.30 6.35
CA ILE A 39 -9.23 10.27 7.17
C ILE A 39 -8.35 9.87 8.34
N LEU A 40 -7.05 9.70 8.11
CA LEU A 40 -6.12 9.25 9.15
C LEU A 40 -5.62 10.40 10.05
N GLY A 41 -5.87 11.64 9.67
CA GLY A 41 -5.40 12.78 10.43
C GLY A 41 -3.89 12.93 10.41
N VAL A 42 -3.25 12.61 9.28
CA VAL A 42 -1.80 12.71 9.12
C VAL A 42 -1.45 13.65 7.97
N PRO A 43 -0.21 14.16 7.90
CA PRO A 43 0.20 15.02 6.78
C PRO A 43 0.15 14.26 5.45
N VAL A 44 -0.28 14.95 4.40
CA VAL A 44 -0.34 14.36 3.05
C VAL A 44 1.03 13.82 2.63
N ARG A 45 2.09 14.55 2.95
CA ARG A 45 3.45 14.13 2.60
C ARG A 45 3.79 12.74 3.17
N SER A 46 3.35 12.47 4.40
CA SER A 46 3.59 11.16 5.02
C SER A 46 2.91 10.04 4.23
N VAL A 47 1.69 10.29 3.78
CA VAL A 47 0.95 9.33 2.97
C VAL A 47 1.64 9.13 1.62
N GLU A 48 2.06 10.20 0.98
CA GLU A 48 2.75 10.13 -0.31
C GLU A 48 4.04 9.33 -0.25
N VAL A 49 4.82 9.52 0.82
CA VAL A 49 6.07 8.78 1.02
C VAL A 49 5.78 7.27 1.14
N ILE A 50 4.77 6.92 1.92
CA ILE A 50 4.40 5.52 2.10
C ILE A 50 3.89 4.90 0.80
N ILE A 51 3.09 5.64 0.04
CA ILE A 51 2.62 5.16 -1.26
C ILE A 51 3.79 4.93 -2.22
N LYS A 52 4.72 5.86 -2.26
CA LYS A 52 5.89 5.74 -3.13
C LYS A 52 6.75 4.54 -2.76
N GLN A 53 7.04 4.38 -1.47
CA GLN A 53 7.82 3.24 -0.97
C GLN A 53 7.08 1.94 -1.21
N GLY A 54 5.77 1.92 -0.95
CA GLY A 54 4.95 0.75 -1.14
C GLY A 54 4.86 0.35 -2.61
N LYS A 55 4.75 1.32 -3.50
CA LYS A 55 4.73 1.06 -4.94
C LYS A 55 6.01 0.35 -5.39
N ALA A 56 7.15 0.83 -4.94
CA ALA A 56 8.43 0.22 -5.28
C ALA A 56 8.51 -1.21 -4.75
N ARG A 57 8.06 -1.42 -3.50
CA ARG A 57 8.06 -2.73 -2.87
C ARG A 57 7.11 -3.70 -3.59
N LEU A 58 5.92 -3.23 -3.92
CA LEU A 58 4.94 -4.04 -4.65
C LEU A 58 5.45 -4.43 -6.02
N SER A 59 6.07 -3.51 -6.74
CA SER A 59 6.67 -3.81 -8.04
C SER A 59 7.72 -4.91 -7.93
N ALA A 60 8.58 -4.82 -6.92
CA ALA A 60 9.62 -5.83 -6.71
C ALA A 60 9.03 -7.19 -6.36
N LEU A 61 8.03 -7.22 -5.48
CA LEU A 61 7.44 -8.48 -5.00
C LEU A 61 6.55 -9.14 -6.05
N LEU A 62 5.87 -8.35 -6.87
CA LEU A 62 4.96 -8.86 -7.89
C LEU A 62 5.61 -9.01 -9.26
N GLY A 63 6.85 -8.58 -9.42
CA GLY A 63 7.56 -8.68 -10.68
C GLY A 63 7.07 -7.69 -11.74
N LEU A 64 6.60 -6.55 -11.31
CA LEU A 64 6.08 -5.54 -12.23
C LEU A 64 7.16 -4.64 -12.81
#